data_680b92e1cfc88e83d40ca09f269b3e69
#
_entry.id   680b92e1cfc88e83d40ca09f269b3e69
#
_cell.length_a   1.000
_cell.length_b   1.000
_cell.length_c   1.000
_cell.angle_alpha   90.00
_cell.angle_beta   90.00
_cell.angle_gamma   90.00
#
_symmetry.space_group_name_H-M   'P 1'
#
loop_
_entity.id
_entity.type
_entity.pdbx_description
1 polymer ?
#
loop_
_entity_poly.entity_id
_entity_poly.type
_entity_poly.pdbx_seq_one_letter_code
_entity_poly.pdbx_strand_id
1 'polypeptide(L)'
;MSESPRGRLTVAEHDRGSAGLTYVYPVVSRRAGGVSVGINLNVNNACNWRCIYCQVPGLTRGAPPPVDFVRLERELAGFLHDVLHGDFLAARVPVEARRLNDIALSGNGEPTSAREFENVIDLVGEVRRQTGVPAEVKTVLITNGSLMQRAGVQAGVGKLAALSGEVWFKVDRATKAGLRKVNNTRTDADRVRANLEIAARLCPTWIQTCMFAIDGAPPEAAEQQAYLDFLRERVGAGLPLQGVLLYGLARQSFQPEASGLSALPFAWLDAFADRIRPMGLNVKVTP
;
A
#
# COMPACT_ATOMS: atom_id res chain seq x y z
N MET A 1 -7.08 -5.13 35.64
CA MET A 1 -7.73 -4.71 34.38
C MET A 1 -7.60 -5.88 33.42
N SER A 2 -8.68 -6.63 33.18
CA SER A 2 -8.68 -7.83 32.33
C SER A 2 -8.50 -7.43 30.88
N GLU A 3 -7.39 -7.82 30.27
CA GLU A 3 -7.22 -7.76 28.83
C GLU A 3 -8.28 -8.65 28.18
N SER A 4 -9.16 -8.06 27.37
CA SER A 4 -10.03 -8.81 26.49
C SER A 4 -9.17 -9.72 25.61
N PRO A 5 -9.53 -11.00 25.39
CA PRO A 5 -8.75 -11.88 24.53
C PRO A 5 -8.75 -11.32 23.11
N ARG A 6 -7.60 -10.81 22.69
CA ARG A 6 -7.40 -10.30 21.32
C ARG A 6 -7.64 -11.45 20.35
N GLY A 7 -8.71 -11.39 19.54
CA GLY A 7 -9.11 -12.44 18.62
C GLY A 7 -8.04 -12.82 17.60
N ARG A 8 -8.17 -13.97 16.93
CA ARG A 8 -7.33 -14.37 15.80
C ARG A 8 -7.45 -13.36 14.66
N LEU A 9 -6.32 -13.00 14.09
CA LEU A 9 -6.29 -12.17 12.87
C LEU A 9 -6.89 -12.93 11.70
N THR A 10 -7.66 -12.22 10.88
CA THR A 10 -8.23 -12.77 9.64
C THR A 10 -7.84 -11.90 8.46
N VAL A 11 -7.93 -12.45 7.25
CA VAL A 11 -7.71 -11.67 6.01
C VAL A 11 -8.79 -10.61 5.80
N ALA A 12 -9.94 -10.72 6.47
CA ALA A 12 -11.04 -9.75 6.39
C ALA A 12 -10.83 -8.56 7.34
N GLU A 13 -10.04 -8.73 8.40
CA GLU A 13 -9.84 -7.72 9.44
C GLU A 13 -8.64 -6.85 9.12
N HIS A 14 -8.83 -5.54 9.17
CA HIS A 14 -7.80 -4.52 8.98
C HIS A 14 -7.90 -3.44 10.05
N ASP A 15 -8.32 -3.81 11.26
CA ASP A 15 -8.30 -2.89 12.36
C ASP A 15 -6.85 -2.54 12.71
N ARG A 16 -6.47 -1.29 12.45
CA ARG A 16 -5.15 -0.77 12.76
C ARG A 16 -4.93 -0.55 14.25
N GLY A 17 -5.99 -0.61 15.04
CA GLY A 17 -5.94 -0.63 16.51
C GLY A 17 -5.78 -2.03 17.11
N SER A 18 -5.77 -3.09 16.29
CA SER A 18 -5.79 -4.49 16.73
C SER A 18 -4.63 -4.90 17.65
N ALA A 19 -3.50 -4.20 17.58
CA ALA A 19 -2.36 -4.39 18.47
C ALA A 19 -2.37 -3.45 19.71
N GLY A 20 -3.26 -2.45 19.74
CA GLY A 20 -3.26 -1.40 20.78
C GLY A 20 -2.07 -0.44 20.68
N LEU A 21 -1.40 -0.41 19.53
CA LEU A 21 -0.26 0.46 19.23
C LEU A 21 -0.71 1.66 18.39
N THR A 22 0.09 2.71 18.36
CA THR A 22 -0.23 3.95 17.62
C THR A 22 0.22 3.89 16.17
N TYR A 23 1.47 3.46 15.96
CA TYR A 23 2.08 3.43 14.63
C TYR A 23 2.08 2.04 14.00
N VAL A 24 2.16 0.99 14.81
CA VAL A 24 2.40 -0.38 14.32
C VAL A 24 1.15 -1.24 14.44
N TYR A 25 0.82 -1.95 13.39
CA TYR A 25 -0.34 -2.85 13.35
C TYR A 25 -0.07 -4.10 12.49
N PRO A 26 -0.56 -5.28 12.91
CA PRO A 26 -0.45 -6.50 12.12
C PRO A 26 -1.61 -6.63 11.14
N VAL A 27 -1.33 -7.21 9.98
CA VAL A 27 -2.32 -7.61 8.99
C VAL A 27 -1.97 -8.97 8.44
N VAL A 28 -2.95 -9.87 8.32
CA VAL A 28 -2.80 -11.05 7.46
C VAL A 28 -3.04 -10.60 6.02
N SER A 29 -1.96 -10.51 5.24
CA SER A 29 -2.01 -9.98 3.89
C SER A 29 -2.48 -11.05 2.90
N ARG A 30 -3.59 -10.78 2.21
CA ARG A 30 -4.07 -11.66 1.12
C ARG A 30 -3.09 -11.69 -0.06
N ARG A 31 -2.44 -10.57 -0.36
CA ARG A 31 -1.50 -10.41 -1.47
C ARG A 31 -0.14 -11.02 -1.17
N ALA A 32 0.30 -10.92 0.07
CA ALA A 32 1.60 -11.37 0.52
C ALA A 32 1.61 -12.81 1.07
N GLY A 33 0.43 -13.33 1.46
CA GLY A 33 0.28 -14.70 1.96
C GLY A 33 0.96 -14.96 3.32
N GLY A 34 1.04 -13.93 4.18
CA GLY A 34 1.64 -14.00 5.50
C GLY A 34 1.29 -12.75 6.32
N VAL A 35 1.96 -12.55 7.44
CA VAL A 35 1.81 -11.35 8.26
C VAL A 35 2.58 -10.20 7.63
N SER A 36 1.90 -9.08 7.42
CA SER A 36 2.47 -7.79 7.12
C SER A 36 2.44 -6.94 8.39
N VAL A 37 3.60 -6.38 8.76
CA VAL A 37 3.71 -5.40 9.86
C VAL A 37 3.56 -4.01 9.27
N GLY A 38 2.36 -3.44 9.44
CA GLY A 38 2.06 -2.10 8.92
C GLY A 38 2.63 -1.00 9.80
N ILE A 39 3.16 0.05 9.18
CA ILE A 39 3.58 1.30 9.82
C ILE A 39 2.66 2.41 9.35
N ASN A 40 1.80 2.91 10.24
CA ASN A 40 0.85 3.99 9.98
C ASN A 40 1.40 5.34 10.47
N LEU A 41 1.92 6.15 9.55
CA LEU A 41 2.38 7.50 9.89
C LEU A 41 1.24 8.51 10.00
N ASN A 42 0.08 8.21 9.40
CA ASN A 42 -1.10 9.09 9.36
C ASN A 42 -2.08 8.77 10.50
N VAL A 43 -1.60 8.84 11.74
CA VAL A 43 -2.37 8.47 12.95
C VAL A 43 -3.60 9.36 13.19
N ASN A 44 -3.69 10.49 12.51
CA ASN A 44 -4.81 11.43 12.53
C ASN A 44 -5.83 11.18 11.40
N ASN A 45 -5.74 10.07 10.67
CA ASN A 45 -6.57 9.73 9.51
C ASN A 45 -6.54 10.80 8.39
N ALA A 46 -5.45 11.57 8.28
CA ALA A 46 -5.30 12.56 7.22
C ALA A 46 -4.59 11.99 6.00
N CYS A 47 -5.11 12.26 4.81
CA CYS A 47 -4.48 11.93 3.54
C CYS A 47 -4.59 13.11 2.57
N ASN A 48 -3.62 13.25 1.69
CA ASN A 48 -3.68 14.27 0.64
C ASN A 48 -4.60 13.90 -0.53
N TRP A 49 -5.03 12.62 -0.63
CA TRP A 49 -6.09 12.14 -1.52
C TRP A 49 -7.32 11.68 -0.72
N ARG A 50 -8.48 11.53 -1.40
CA ARG A 50 -9.68 10.91 -0.85
C ARG A 50 -10.25 9.92 -1.87
N CYS A 51 -9.58 8.78 -1.99
CA CYS A 51 -10.07 7.73 -2.89
C CYS A 51 -11.46 7.26 -2.45
N ILE A 52 -12.40 7.16 -3.38
CA ILE A 52 -13.80 6.80 -3.06
C ILE A 52 -13.95 5.40 -2.44
N TYR A 53 -12.97 4.53 -2.63
CA TYR A 53 -12.93 3.17 -2.05
C TYR A 53 -12.08 3.08 -0.77
N CYS A 54 -11.69 4.21 -0.18
CA CYS A 54 -10.82 4.23 0.99
C CYS A 54 -11.52 3.64 2.22
N GLN A 55 -10.80 2.74 2.91
CA GLN A 55 -11.28 2.03 4.10
C GLN A 55 -10.93 2.76 5.42
N VAL A 56 -10.48 3.99 5.35
CA VAL A 56 -10.16 4.78 6.55
C VAL A 56 -11.41 5.50 7.03
N PRO A 57 -11.91 5.18 8.23
CA PRO A 57 -13.05 5.89 8.79
C PRO A 57 -12.66 7.32 9.16
N GLY A 58 -13.57 8.26 8.95
CA GLY A 58 -13.34 9.66 9.30
C GLY A 58 -12.14 10.30 8.59
N LEU A 59 -11.82 9.83 7.37
CA LEU A 59 -10.71 10.36 6.58
C LEU A 59 -10.84 11.87 6.37
N THR A 60 -9.80 12.61 6.70
CA THR A 60 -9.69 14.06 6.47
C THR A 60 -8.62 14.38 5.44
N ARG A 61 -8.73 15.53 4.76
CA ARG A 61 -7.66 16.01 3.89
C ARG A 61 -6.59 16.70 4.70
N GLY A 62 -5.34 16.30 4.52
CA GLY A 62 -4.22 16.90 5.23
C GLY A 62 -2.96 16.07 5.21
N ALA A 63 -2.08 16.41 6.14
CA ALA A 63 -0.82 15.72 6.41
C ALA A 63 -0.85 15.09 7.81
N PRO A 64 0.01 14.09 8.07
CA PRO A 64 0.17 13.54 9.41
C PRO A 64 0.76 14.56 10.37
N PRO A 65 0.61 14.36 11.69
CA PRO A 65 1.39 15.08 12.69
C PRO A 65 2.88 14.71 12.58
N PRO A 66 3.78 15.46 13.24
CA PRO A 66 5.17 15.05 13.39
C PRO A 66 5.29 13.65 13.99
N VAL A 67 6.27 12.89 13.51
CA VAL A 67 6.50 11.51 13.96
C VAL A 67 7.17 11.50 15.34
N ASP A 68 6.58 10.80 16.30
CA ASP A 68 7.24 10.47 17.57
C ASP A 68 8.16 9.27 17.33
N PHE A 69 9.45 9.54 17.07
CA PHE A 69 10.45 8.53 16.73
C PHE A 69 10.71 7.55 17.89
N VAL A 70 10.72 8.03 19.14
CA VAL A 70 10.94 7.17 20.31
C VAL A 70 9.81 6.15 20.43
N ARG A 71 8.60 6.61 20.23
CA ARG A 71 7.43 5.73 20.27
C ARG A 71 7.42 4.75 19.10
N LEU A 72 7.66 5.23 17.88
CA LEU A 72 7.70 4.40 16.68
C LEU A 72 8.76 3.29 16.79
N GLU A 73 9.97 3.64 17.23
CA GLU A 73 11.05 2.68 17.44
C GLU A 73 10.66 1.61 18.45
N ARG A 74 10.18 2.02 19.63
CA ARG A 74 9.76 1.09 20.68
C ARG A 74 8.64 0.16 20.20
N GLU A 75 7.62 0.70 19.51
CA GLU A 75 6.49 -0.08 19.00
C GLU A 75 6.94 -1.07 17.91
N LEU A 76 7.79 -0.63 16.98
CA LEU A 76 8.26 -1.46 15.87
C LEU A 76 9.22 -2.55 16.37
N ALA A 77 10.20 -2.20 17.20
CA ALA A 77 11.15 -3.17 17.73
C ALA A 77 10.46 -4.21 18.62
N GLY A 78 9.61 -3.77 19.55
CA GLY A 78 8.87 -4.67 20.42
C GLY A 78 7.94 -5.61 19.65
N PHE A 79 7.22 -5.10 18.65
CA PHE A 79 6.31 -5.91 17.84
C PHE A 79 7.06 -6.89 16.93
N LEU A 80 8.15 -6.47 16.29
CA LEU A 80 8.98 -7.37 15.47
C LEU A 80 9.63 -8.46 16.31
N HIS A 81 10.10 -8.14 17.53
CA HIS A 81 10.62 -9.14 18.44
C HIS A 81 9.56 -10.20 18.79
N ASP A 82 8.34 -9.78 19.10
CA ASP A 82 7.24 -10.71 19.40
C ASP A 82 6.86 -11.59 18.20
N VAL A 83 6.85 -11.02 16.99
CA VAL A 83 6.59 -11.76 15.73
C VAL A 83 7.69 -12.78 15.44
N LEU A 84 8.97 -12.43 15.66
CA LEU A 84 10.12 -13.27 15.28
C LEU A 84 10.51 -14.29 16.35
N HIS A 85 10.37 -13.94 17.63
CA HIS A 85 10.92 -14.70 18.75
C HIS A 85 9.88 -15.04 19.83
N GLY A 86 8.71 -14.36 19.81
CA GLY A 86 7.62 -14.60 20.73
C GLY A 86 6.58 -15.61 20.19
N ASP A 87 5.39 -15.58 20.76
CA ASP A 87 4.30 -16.47 20.43
C ASP A 87 3.24 -15.86 19.50
N PHE A 88 3.41 -14.62 19.07
CA PHE A 88 2.42 -13.88 18.27
C PHE A 88 1.89 -14.67 17.07
N LEU A 89 2.78 -15.27 16.28
CA LEU A 89 2.37 -16.05 15.10
C LEU A 89 1.56 -17.28 15.49
N ALA A 90 1.95 -17.97 16.56
CA ALA A 90 1.26 -19.15 17.03
C ALA A 90 -0.11 -18.82 17.63
N ALA A 91 -0.19 -17.75 18.42
CA ALA A 91 -1.38 -17.36 19.16
C ALA A 91 -2.42 -16.62 18.29
N ARG A 92 -1.97 -15.77 17.35
CA ARG A 92 -2.84 -14.80 16.67
C ARG A 92 -3.05 -15.06 15.19
N VAL A 93 -2.21 -15.88 14.54
CA VAL A 93 -2.18 -16.02 13.07
C VAL A 93 -2.64 -17.42 12.65
N PRO A 94 -3.49 -17.55 11.61
CA PRO A 94 -3.82 -18.84 11.01
C PRO A 94 -2.57 -19.60 10.57
N VAL A 95 -2.57 -20.92 10.68
CA VAL A 95 -1.39 -21.79 10.46
C VAL A 95 -0.74 -21.53 9.11
N GLU A 96 -1.55 -21.37 8.06
CA GLU A 96 -1.13 -21.16 6.68
C GLU A 96 -0.46 -19.78 6.43
N ALA A 97 -0.65 -18.84 7.36
CA ALA A 97 -0.12 -17.47 7.26
C ALA A 97 0.98 -17.15 8.31
N ARG A 98 1.45 -18.14 9.05
CA ARG A 98 2.42 -17.97 10.15
C ARG A 98 3.84 -17.70 9.64
N ARG A 99 4.01 -16.58 8.95
CA ARG A 99 5.32 -16.07 8.55
C ARG A 99 5.28 -14.55 8.49
N LEU A 100 6.38 -13.89 8.85
CA LEU A 100 6.58 -12.49 8.55
C LEU A 100 6.90 -12.34 7.07
N ASN A 101 6.06 -11.62 6.33
CA ASN A 101 6.21 -11.47 4.90
C ASN A 101 6.81 -10.13 4.51
N ASP A 102 6.34 -9.07 5.13
CA ASP A 102 6.83 -7.72 4.89
C ASP A 102 6.63 -6.77 6.07
N ILE A 103 7.35 -5.65 6.02
CA ILE A 103 7.12 -4.46 6.82
C ILE A 103 6.62 -3.39 5.85
N ALA A 104 5.38 -2.91 6.02
CA ALA A 104 4.73 -2.03 5.06
C ALA A 104 4.51 -0.62 5.61
N LEU A 105 5.16 0.39 5.02
CA LEU A 105 4.78 1.77 5.23
C LEU A 105 3.45 2.00 4.50
N SER A 106 2.38 1.97 5.26
CA SER A 106 0.99 2.08 4.78
C SER A 106 0.12 2.58 5.93
N GLY A 107 -1.18 2.68 5.76
CA GLY A 107 -2.03 3.04 6.90
C GLY A 107 -3.19 3.95 6.52
N ASN A 108 -3.45 4.95 7.36
CA ASN A 108 -4.62 5.81 7.27
C ASN A 108 -4.45 6.98 6.29
N GLY A 109 -3.32 7.04 5.55
CA GLY A 109 -3.07 8.11 4.60
C GLY A 109 -1.89 7.83 3.68
N GLU A 110 -1.30 8.88 3.15
CA GLU A 110 -0.12 8.82 2.29
C GLU A 110 1.17 8.89 3.15
N PRO A 111 1.96 7.82 3.23
CA PRO A 111 3.15 7.79 4.08
C PRO A 111 4.18 8.87 3.73
N THR A 112 4.37 9.17 2.44
CA THR A 112 5.33 10.18 1.97
C THR A 112 4.92 11.61 2.31
N SER A 113 3.72 11.81 2.89
CA SER A 113 3.28 13.12 3.39
C SER A 113 3.90 13.48 4.74
N ALA A 114 4.44 12.51 5.49
CA ALA A 114 5.25 12.78 6.67
C ALA A 114 6.50 13.58 6.27
N ARG A 115 6.78 14.66 6.99
CA ARG A 115 7.94 15.52 6.71
C ARG A 115 9.26 14.78 6.93
N GLU A 116 9.23 13.88 7.90
CA GLU A 116 10.35 13.09 8.38
C GLU A 116 10.46 11.73 7.66
N PHE A 117 9.82 11.56 6.49
CA PHE A 117 9.74 10.28 5.78
C PHE A 117 11.11 9.62 5.59
N GLU A 118 12.14 10.38 5.21
CA GLU A 118 13.50 9.87 5.05
C GLU A 118 14.04 9.29 6.37
N ASN A 119 13.89 10.00 7.48
CA ASN A 119 14.34 9.57 8.80
C ASN A 119 13.57 8.34 9.29
N VAL A 120 12.29 8.20 8.91
CA VAL A 120 11.51 6.98 9.20
C VAL A 120 12.10 5.77 8.49
N ILE A 121 12.56 5.91 7.25
CA ILE A 121 13.23 4.81 6.54
C ILE A 121 14.55 4.42 7.24
N ASP A 122 15.34 5.41 7.69
CA ASP A 122 16.55 5.13 8.47
C ASP A 122 16.23 4.35 9.76
N LEU A 123 15.22 4.78 10.51
CA LEU A 123 14.78 4.08 11.71
C LEU A 123 14.31 2.65 11.40
N VAL A 124 13.52 2.45 10.34
CA VAL A 124 13.07 1.11 9.94
C VAL A 124 14.27 0.21 9.63
N GLY A 125 15.29 0.73 8.94
CA GLY A 125 16.52 0.00 8.65
C GLY A 125 17.28 -0.41 9.91
N GLU A 126 17.41 0.50 10.86
CA GLU A 126 18.09 0.24 12.14
C GLU A 126 17.32 -0.79 12.97
N VAL A 127 16.00 -0.65 13.11
CA VAL A 127 15.17 -1.61 13.85
C VAL A 127 15.22 -3.00 13.20
N ARG A 128 15.16 -3.09 11.88
CA ARG A 128 15.32 -4.38 11.14
C ARG A 128 16.63 -5.06 11.51
N ARG A 129 17.73 -4.30 11.56
CA ARG A 129 19.06 -4.81 11.90
C ARG A 129 19.13 -5.28 13.36
N GLN A 130 18.61 -4.48 14.28
CA GLN A 130 18.61 -4.78 15.73
C GLN A 130 17.76 -6.01 16.08
N THR A 131 16.61 -6.18 15.42
CA THR A 131 15.69 -7.29 15.69
C THR A 131 15.99 -8.55 14.87
N GLY A 132 16.99 -8.52 13.99
CA GLY A 132 17.37 -9.66 13.17
C GLY A 132 16.34 -10.03 12.13
N VAL A 133 15.61 -9.06 11.56
CA VAL A 133 14.65 -9.33 10.47
C VAL A 133 15.35 -9.97 9.28
N PRO A 134 14.90 -11.15 8.80
CA PRO A 134 15.52 -11.86 7.68
C PRO A 134 15.59 -11.00 6.41
N ALA A 135 16.62 -11.21 5.59
CA ALA A 135 16.86 -10.41 4.39
C ALA A 135 15.76 -10.57 3.32
N GLU A 136 15.08 -11.71 3.28
CA GLU A 136 13.97 -11.99 2.38
C GLU A 136 12.68 -11.24 2.73
N VAL A 137 12.54 -10.77 3.99
CA VAL A 137 11.40 -9.95 4.42
C VAL A 137 11.48 -8.59 3.74
N LYS A 138 10.49 -8.27 2.95
CA LYS A 138 10.43 -7.02 2.20
C LYS A 138 10.13 -5.82 3.09
N THR A 139 10.65 -4.65 2.71
CA THR A 139 10.15 -3.37 3.20
C THR A 139 9.35 -2.69 2.10
N VAL A 140 8.05 -2.54 2.28
CA VAL A 140 7.13 -2.08 1.23
C VAL A 140 6.67 -0.66 1.52
N LEU A 141 6.77 0.22 0.53
CA LEU A 141 6.11 1.51 0.54
C LEU A 141 4.85 1.45 -0.32
N ILE A 142 3.67 1.57 0.29
CA ILE A 142 2.40 1.72 -0.43
C ILE A 142 2.08 3.21 -0.53
N THR A 143 2.13 3.76 -1.75
CA THR A 143 2.04 5.21 -1.96
C THR A 143 1.14 5.58 -3.14
N ASN A 144 0.46 6.71 -3.03
CA ASN A 144 -0.20 7.33 -4.17
C ASN A 144 0.77 8.09 -5.09
N GLY A 145 2.03 8.15 -4.72
CA GLY A 145 3.13 8.70 -5.50
C GLY A 145 3.11 10.21 -5.72
N SER A 146 2.11 10.93 -5.20
CA SER A 146 1.92 12.35 -5.51
C SER A 146 3.06 13.27 -5.06
N LEU A 147 3.91 12.79 -4.15
CA LEU A 147 4.98 13.57 -3.53
C LEU A 147 6.39 13.12 -3.94
N MET A 148 6.52 12.26 -4.94
CA MET A 148 7.82 11.72 -5.41
C MET A 148 8.81 12.78 -5.89
N GLN A 149 8.38 14.00 -6.18
CA GLN A 149 9.29 15.10 -6.56
C GLN A 149 9.96 15.78 -5.37
N ARG A 150 9.60 15.46 -4.13
CA ARG A 150 10.23 16.02 -2.93
C ARG A 150 11.59 15.33 -2.70
N ALA A 151 12.64 16.12 -2.47
CA ALA A 151 13.99 15.57 -2.27
C ALA A 151 14.06 14.56 -1.13
N GLY A 152 13.46 14.85 0.03
CA GLY A 152 13.41 13.89 1.17
C GLY A 152 12.62 12.62 0.88
N VAL A 153 11.60 12.66 -0.02
CA VAL A 153 10.89 11.46 -0.45
C VAL A 153 11.79 10.62 -1.37
N GLN A 154 12.50 11.25 -2.30
CA GLN A 154 13.44 10.54 -3.17
C GLN A 154 14.58 9.90 -2.38
N ALA A 155 15.16 10.64 -1.43
CA ALA A 155 16.19 10.11 -0.54
C ALA A 155 15.69 8.90 0.24
N GLY A 156 14.51 9.00 0.86
CA GLY A 156 13.89 7.88 1.58
C GLY A 156 13.60 6.67 0.68
N VAL A 157 13.09 6.87 -0.55
CA VAL A 157 12.83 5.78 -1.51
C VAL A 157 14.14 5.14 -1.98
N GLY A 158 15.21 5.92 -2.18
CA GLY A 158 16.53 5.40 -2.49
C GLY A 158 17.10 4.53 -1.35
N LYS A 159 16.96 4.97 -0.10
CA LYS A 159 17.35 4.19 1.09
C LYS A 159 16.52 2.91 1.25
N LEU A 160 15.21 2.98 0.93
CA LEU A 160 14.31 1.83 0.98
C LEU A 160 14.82 0.66 0.12
N ALA A 161 15.39 0.94 -1.05
CA ALA A 161 15.92 -0.10 -1.96
C ALA A 161 16.97 -1.00 -1.27
N ALA A 162 17.79 -0.46 -0.35
CA ALA A 162 18.78 -1.21 0.41
C ALA A 162 18.18 -2.12 1.50
N LEU A 163 16.90 -1.98 1.80
CA LEU A 163 16.18 -2.74 2.82
C LEU A 163 15.33 -3.90 2.23
N SER A 164 15.77 -4.51 1.14
CA SER A 164 14.97 -5.42 0.31
C SER A 164 13.65 -4.73 -0.13
N GLY A 165 13.74 -3.44 -0.45
CA GLY A 165 12.62 -2.56 -0.59
C GLY A 165 11.85 -2.72 -1.89
N GLU A 166 10.54 -2.45 -1.81
CA GLU A 166 9.64 -2.35 -2.96
C GLU A 166 8.72 -1.14 -2.80
N VAL A 167 8.44 -0.46 -3.90
CA VAL A 167 7.38 0.56 -3.97
C VAL A 167 6.16 -0.04 -4.65
N TRP A 168 4.99 0.05 -3.98
CA TRP A 168 3.69 -0.25 -4.58
C TRP A 168 3.01 1.08 -4.91
N PHE A 169 3.22 1.51 -6.13
CA PHE A 169 2.80 2.81 -6.63
C PHE A 169 1.38 2.75 -7.18
N LYS A 170 0.46 3.52 -6.61
CA LYS A 170 -0.96 3.49 -7.01
C LYS A 170 -1.21 4.20 -8.34
N VAL A 171 -1.77 3.44 -9.27
CA VAL A 171 -2.34 3.94 -10.53
C VAL A 171 -3.69 3.28 -10.72
N ASP A 172 -4.74 3.85 -10.17
CA ASP A 172 -6.09 3.28 -10.29
C ASP A 172 -6.77 3.67 -11.62
N ARG A 173 -6.42 4.84 -12.13
CA ARG A 173 -6.90 5.41 -13.41
C ARG A 173 -5.76 6.16 -14.08
N ALA A 174 -5.83 6.24 -15.42
CA ALA A 174 -4.80 6.90 -16.23
C ALA A 174 -5.28 8.20 -16.90
N THR A 175 -6.55 8.57 -16.74
CA THR A 175 -7.09 9.84 -17.23
C THR A 175 -7.27 10.84 -16.10
N LYS A 176 -7.24 12.14 -16.42
CA LYS A 176 -7.53 13.21 -15.46
C LYS A 176 -8.94 13.09 -14.87
N ALA A 177 -9.92 12.71 -15.71
CA ALA A 177 -11.29 12.50 -15.29
C ALA A 177 -11.41 11.31 -14.33
N GLY A 178 -10.78 10.18 -14.66
CA GLY A 178 -10.74 9.00 -13.83
C GLY A 178 -10.05 9.21 -12.49
N LEU A 179 -8.88 9.88 -12.48
CA LEU A 179 -8.17 10.27 -11.26
C LEU A 179 -9.02 11.17 -10.37
N ARG A 180 -9.74 12.14 -10.98
CA ARG A 180 -10.66 13.00 -10.23
C ARG A 180 -11.84 12.21 -9.67
N LYS A 181 -12.45 11.33 -10.47
CA LYS A 181 -13.62 10.53 -10.08
C LYS A 181 -13.27 9.52 -8.97
N VAL A 182 -12.18 8.78 -9.12
CA VAL A 182 -11.83 7.64 -8.25
C VAL A 182 -10.94 8.05 -7.08
N ASN A 183 -9.92 8.86 -7.33
CA ASN A 183 -8.94 9.23 -6.30
C ASN A 183 -9.20 10.63 -5.70
N ASN A 184 -10.20 11.34 -6.24
CA ASN A 184 -10.58 12.69 -5.79
C ASN A 184 -9.36 13.61 -5.68
N THR A 185 -8.52 13.60 -6.70
CA THR A 185 -7.30 14.40 -6.79
C THR A 185 -7.36 15.33 -7.99
N ARG A 186 -6.55 16.40 -7.95
CA ARG A 186 -6.34 17.31 -9.07
C ARG A 186 -5.11 16.94 -9.92
N THR A 187 -4.41 15.89 -9.55
CA THR A 187 -3.26 15.36 -10.29
C THR A 187 -3.70 14.90 -11.68
N ASP A 188 -2.88 15.14 -12.68
CA ASP A 188 -3.07 14.64 -14.03
C ASP A 188 -2.17 13.44 -14.35
N ALA A 189 -2.40 12.83 -15.51
CA ALA A 189 -1.67 11.65 -15.94
C ALA A 189 -0.17 11.91 -16.13
N ASP A 190 0.22 13.12 -16.58
CA ASP A 190 1.62 13.47 -16.82
C ASP A 190 2.40 13.53 -15.51
N ARG A 191 1.78 14.08 -14.46
CA ARG A 191 2.34 14.08 -13.12
C ARG A 191 2.49 12.66 -12.55
N VAL A 192 1.48 11.81 -12.77
CA VAL A 192 1.55 10.40 -12.37
C VAL A 192 2.70 9.69 -13.11
N ARG A 193 2.85 9.93 -14.42
CA ARG A 193 3.96 9.36 -15.23
C ARG A 193 5.32 9.77 -14.68
N ALA A 194 5.53 11.07 -14.50
CA ALA A 194 6.81 11.60 -14.00
C ALA A 194 7.15 11.06 -12.60
N ASN A 195 6.18 10.98 -11.72
CA ASN A 195 6.37 10.47 -10.37
C ASN A 195 6.64 8.95 -10.34
N LEU A 196 5.96 8.17 -11.18
CA LEU A 196 6.20 6.74 -11.33
C LEU A 196 7.62 6.47 -11.86
N GLU A 197 8.07 7.27 -12.81
CA GLU A 197 9.43 7.19 -13.36
C GLU A 197 10.49 7.43 -12.27
N ILE A 198 10.32 8.45 -11.44
CA ILE A 198 11.19 8.70 -10.29
C ILE A 198 11.23 7.50 -9.36
N ALA A 199 10.07 6.98 -8.96
CA ALA A 199 9.99 5.83 -8.05
C ALA A 199 10.68 4.60 -8.63
N ALA A 200 10.41 4.25 -9.88
CA ALA A 200 10.94 3.06 -10.54
C ALA A 200 12.47 3.10 -10.78
N ARG A 201 13.04 4.31 -10.92
CA ARG A 201 14.51 4.50 -11.02
C ARG A 201 15.21 4.39 -9.66
N LEU A 202 14.51 4.65 -8.56
CA LEU A 202 15.09 4.65 -7.21
C LEU A 202 14.94 3.32 -6.49
N CYS A 203 13.85 2.57 -6.73
CA CYS A 203 13.54 1.35 -6.00
C CYS A 203 12.71 0.41 -6.88
N PRO A 204 12.83 -0.93 -6.75
CA PRO A 204 11.94 -1.88 -7.40
C PRO A 204 10.48 -1.49 -7.22
N THR A 205 9.75 -1.26 -8.33
CA THR A 205 8.42 -0.66 -8.28
C THR A 205 7.39 -1.52 -8.98
N TRP A 206 6.30 -1.81 -8.27
CA TRP A 206 5.07 -2.39 -8.78
C TRP A 206 4.04 -1.30 -8.98
N ILE A 207 3.27 -1.37 -10.06
CA ILE A 207 2.03 -0.59 -10.18
C ILE A 207 0.93 -1.31 -9.40
N GLN A 208 0.30 -0.61 -8.46
CA GLN A 208 -0.81 -1.13 -7.67
C GLN A 208 -2.12 -0.50 -8.15
N THR A 209 -3.07 -1.34 -8.60
CA THR A 209 -4.31 -0.89 -9.25
C THR A 209 -5.53 -1.53 -8.62
N CYS A 210 -6.46 -0.71 -8.11
CA CYS A 210 -7.77 -1.15 -7.63
C CYS A 210 -8.82 -1.04 -8.74
N MET A 211 -9.43 -2.18 -9.08
CA MET A 211 -10.55 -2.23 -10.04
C MET A 211 -11.81 -2.68 -9.33
N PHE A 212 -12.88 -1.92 -9.51
CA PHE A 212 -14.18 -2.15 -8.89
C PHE A 212 -15.30 -1.55 -9.75
N ALA A 213 -16.51 -1.98 -9.49
CA ALA A 213 -17.70 -1.43 -10.15
C ALA A 213 -18.20 -0.18 -9.41
N ILE A 214 -18.70 0.78 -10.16
CA ILE A 214 -19.42 1.96 -9.68
C ILE A 214 -20.85 1.86 -10.23
N ASP A 215 -21.84 1.88 -9.34
CA ASP A 215 -23.26 1.72 -9.69
C ASP A 215 -23.52 0.46 -10.52
N GLY A 216 -22.86 -0.63 -10.14
CA GLY A 216 -22.94 -1.93 -10.80
C GLY A 216 -22.18 -2.07 -12.12
N ALA A 217 -21.57 -0.99 -12.63
CA ALA A 217 -20.82 -0.99 -13.89
C ALA A 217 -19.29 -1.05 -13.66
N PRO A 218 -18.56 -1.88 -14.43
CA PRO A 218 -17.10 -1.86 -14.42
C PRO A 218 -16.58 -0.53 -15.00
N PRO A 219 -15.27 -0.24 -14.88
CA PRO A 219 -14.67 0.91 -15.54
C PRO A 219 -15.02 0.94 -17.04
N GLU A 220 -15.37 2.11 -17.55
CA GLU A 220 -15.71 2.30 -18.96
C GLU A 220 -14.58 1.83 -19.88
N ALA A 221 -14.93 1.37 -21.09
CA ALA A 221 -13.94 0.85 -22.05
C ALA A 221 -12.84 1.89 -22.37
N ALA A 222 -13.19 3.17 -22.45
CA ALA A 222 -12.22 4.25 -22.66
C ALA A 222 -11.22 4.38 -21.52
N GLU A 223 -11.67 4.27 -20.24
CA GLU A 223 -10.80 4.29 -19.07
C GLU A 223 -9.89 3.05 -19.01
N GLN A 224 -10.43 1.88 -19.34
CA GLN A 224 -9.64 0.65 -19.46
C GLN A 224 -8.56 0.80 -20.52
N GLN A 225 -8.91 1.32 -21.69
CA GLN A 225 -7.96 1.52 -22.79
C GLN A 225 -6.89 2.53 -22.42
N ALA A 226 -7.25 3.67 -21.84
CA ALA A 226 -6.30 4.68 -21.38
C ALA A 226 -5.29 4.11 -20.35
N TYR A 227 -5.75 3.22 -19.45
CA TYR A 227 -4.87 2.54 -18.51
C TYR A 227 -3.89 1.58 -19.24
N LEU A 228 -4.36 0.81 -20.21
CA LEU A 228 -3.51 -0.08 -21.01
C LEU A 228 -2.49 0.70 -21.84
N ASP A 229 -2.90 1.82 -22.42
CA ASP A 229 -2.00 2.69 -23.18
C ASP A 229 -0.94 3.32 -22.28
N PHE A 230 -1.32 3.75 -21.07
CA PHE A 230 -0.37 4.20 -20.05
C PHE A 230 0.68 3.13 -19.74
N LEU A 231 0.29 1.88 -19.51
CA LEU A 231 1.24 0.79 -19.25
C LEU A 231 2.15 0.53 -20.46
N ARG A 232 1.58 0.48 -21.67
CA ARG A 232 2.32 0.24 -22.91
C ARG A 232 3.38 1.31 -23.15
N GLU A 233 3.04 2.58 -22.92
CA GLU A 233 3.99 3.70 -23.01
C GLU A 233 5.13 3.56 -21.99
N ARG A 234 4.85 3.13 -20.75
CA ARG A 234 5.90 2.98 -19.72
C ARG A 234 6.84 1.81 -20.04
N VAL A 235 6.29 0.71 -20.49
CA VAL A 235 7.10 -0.45 -20.94
C VAL A 235 7.93 -0.07 -22.18
N GLY A 236 7.31 0.58 -23.17
CA GLY A 236 7.99 1.02 -24.38
C GLY A 236 9.11 2.05 -24.12
N ALA A 237 8.98 2.84 -23.06
CA ALA A 237 10.03 3.75 -22.58
C ALA A 237 11.14 3.05 -21.77
N GLY A 238 11.08 1.71 -21.61
CA GLY A 238 12.07 0.94 -20.86
C GLY A 238 12.04 1.18 -19.35
N LEU A 239 10.91 1.60 -18.79
CA LEU A 239 10.82 1.81 -17.35
C LEU A 239 10.93 0.48 -16.60
N PRO A 240 11.84 0.31 -15.60
CA PRO A 240 12.11 -0.97 -14.94
C PRO A 240 11.02 -1.31 -13.91
N LEU A 241 9.81 -1.60 -14.38
CA LEU A 241 8.69 -2.01 -13.54
C LEU A 241 8.76 -3.51 -13.22
N GLN A 242 8.47 -3.87 -11.97
CA GLN A 242 8.35 -5.26 -11.54
C GLN A 242 7.07 -5.93 -12.07
N GLY A 243 6.03 -5.14 -12.34
CA GLY A 243 4.75 -5.59 -12.85
C GLY A 243 3.57 -4.83 -12.28
N VAL A 244 2.40 -5.48 -12.30
CA VAL A 244 1.13 -4.91 -11.84
C VAL A 244 0.54 -5.78 -10.72
N LEU A 245 0.19 -5.15 -9.60
CA LEU A 245 -0.64 -5.71 -8.53
C LEU A 245 -2.08 -5.28 -8.78
N LEU A 246 -2.83 -6.09 -9.51
CA LEU A 246 -4.24 -5.87 -9.83
C LEU A 246 -5.12 -6.47 -8.74
N TYR A 247 -5.95 -5.66 -8.09
CA TYR A 247 -6.78 -6.15 -7.01
C TYR A 247 -8.20 -5.57 -7.05
N GLY A 248 -9.14 -6.36 -6.52
CA GLY A 248 -10.54 -5.98 -6.37
C GLY A 248 -10.86 -5.26 -5.07
N LEU A 249 -12.11 -4.79 -4.95
CA LEU A 249 -12.63 -4.19 -3.73
C LEU A 249 -13.00 -5.29 -2.72
N ALA A 250 -12.10 -5.57 -1.82
CA ALA A 250 -12.26 -6.66 -0.85
C ALA A 250 -13.06 -6.29 0.41
N ARG A 251 -13.19 -4.99 0.68
CA ARG A 251 -13.80 -4.48 1.91
C ARG A 251 -14.61 -3.25 1.60
N GLN A 252 -15.59 -2.99 2.44
CA GLN A 252 -16.43 -1.81 2.33
C GLN A 252 -15.60 -0.52 2.48
N SER A 253 -15.89 0.46 1.63
CA SER A 253 -15.39 1.82 1.79
C SER A 253 -16.08 2.52 2.97
N PHE A 254 -15.35 3.43 3.61
CA PHE A 254 -15.92 4.35 4.62
C PHE A 254 -16.14 5.76 4.05
N GLN A 255 -16.11 5.89 2.73
CA GLN A 255 -16.34 7.17 2.06
C GLN A 255 -17.82 7.34 1.67
N PRO A 256 -18.29 8.57 1.42
CA PRO A 256 -19.69 8.83 1.04
C PRO A 256 -20.19 8.02 -0.16
N GLU A 257 -19.29 7.66 -1.06
CA GLU A 257 -19.60 6.90 -2.28
C GLU A 257 -19.75 5.38 -2.05
N ALA A 258 -19.57 4.90 -0.83
CA ALA A 258 -19.51 3.47 -0.50
C ALA A 258 -20.68 2.64 -1.02
N SER A 259 -21.91 3.18 -0.96
CA SER A 259 -23.13 2.47 -1.40
C SER A 259 -23.16 2.20 -2.91
N GLY A 260 -22.46 3.01 -3.72
CA GLY A 260 -22.35 2.81 -5.16
C GLY A 260 -21.19 1.90 -5.57
N LEU A 261 -20.38 1.41 -4.63
CA LEU A 261 -19.19 0.61 -4.94
C LEU A 261 -19.43 -0.87 -4.72
N SER A 262 -19.01 -1.70 -5.67
CA SER A 262 -19.05 -3.16 -5.53
C SER A 262 -17.82 -3.83 -6.13
N ALA A 263 -17.52 -5.05 -5.63
CA ALA A 263 -16.43 -5.85 -6.16
C ALA A 263 -16.75 -6.33 -7.58
N LEU A 264 -15.72 -6.38 -8.42
CA LEU A 264 -15.81 -7.06 -9.72
C LEU A 264 -15.54 -8.56 -9.53
N PRO A 265 -16.16 -9.44 -10.33
CA PRO A 265 -15.85 -10.86 -10.32
C PRO A 265 -14.37 -11.13 -10.60
N PHE A 266 -13.81 -12.19 -10.00
CA PHE A 266 -12.42 -12.60 -10.28
C PHE A 266 -12.17 -12.81 -11.78
N ALA A 267 -13.10 -13.44 -12.48
CA ALA A 267 -13.02 -13.66 -13.92
C ALA A 267 -12.88 -12.35 -14.73
N TRP A 268 -13.49 -11.25 -14.26
CA TRP A 268 -13.33 -9.95 -14.92
C TRP A 268 -11.92 -9.41 -14.67
N LEU A 269 -11.42 -9.50 -13.44
CA LEU A 269 -10.07 -9.05 -13.09
C LEU A 269 -9.01 -9.83 -13.86
N ASP A 270 -9.17 -11.15 -13.96
CA ASP A 270 -8.23 -12.01 -14.67
C ASP A 270 -8.27 -11.76 -16.18
N ALA A 271 -9.46 -11.62 -16.79
CA ALA A 271 -9.59 -11.22 -18.18
C ALA A 271 -8.98 -9.83 -18.47
N PHE A 272 -9.04 -8.90 -17.51
CA PHE A 272 -8.34 -7.63 -17.65
C PHE A 272 -6.82 -7.77 -17.53
N ALA A 273 -6.34 -8.66 -16.64
CA ALA A 273 -4.93 -9.00 -16.53
C ALA A 273 -4.37 -9.63 -17.82
N ASP A 274 -5.17 -10.44 -18.51
CA ASP A 274 -4.79 -11.03 -19.81
C ASP A 274 -4.51 -9.99 -20.89
N ARG A 275 -5.08 -8.80 -20.79
CA ARG A 275 -4.78 -7.66 -21.68
C ARG A 275 -3.47 -6.97 -21.32
N ILE A 276 -2.94 -7.16 -20.11
CA ILE A 276 -1.69 -6.56 -19.62
C ILE A 276 -0.49 -7.51 -19.85
N ARG A 277 -0.66 -8.80 -19.60
CA ARG A 277 0.41 -9.82 -19.69
C ARG A 277 1.21 -9.78 -21.01
N PRO A 278 0.58 -9.58 -22.20
CA PRO A 278 1.31 -9.50 -23.48
C PRO A 278 2.28 -8.32 -23.61
N MET A 279 2.22 -7.34 -22.68
CA MET A 279 3.17 -6.23 -22.61
C MET A 279 4.51 -6.63 -21.95
N GLY A 280 4.67 -7.88 -21.51
CA GLY A 280 5.85 -8.35 -20.79
C GLY A 280 5.85 -8.03 -19.29
N LEU A 281 4.74 -7.54 -18.74
CA LEU A 281 4.60 -7.24 -17.31
C LEU A 281 4.11 -8.47 -16.54
N ASN A 282 4.73 -8.71 -15.38
CA ASN A 282 4.19 -9.67 -14.42
C ASN A 282 2.89 -9.10 -13.81
N VAL A 283 1.81 -9.88 -13.80
CA VAL A 283 0.51 -9.44 -13.25
C VAL A 283 0.07 -10.39 -12.14
N LYS A 284 0.00 -9.87 -10.91
CA LYS A 284 -0.57 -10.59 -9.76
C LYS A 284 -2.00 -10.11 -9.55
N VAL A 285 -2.96 -11.03 -9.68
CA VAL A 285 -4.38 -10.74 -9.49
C VAL A 285 -4.83 -11.19 -8.10
N THR A 286 -5.53 -10.31 -7.38
CA THR A 286 -6.13 -10.59 -6.07
C THR A 286 -7.57 -10.10 -6.06
N PRO A 287 -8.58 -10.96 -5.82
CA PRO A 287 -9.98 -10.57 -5.76
C PRO A 287 -10.32 -9.68 -4.55
#